data_602902712b35ff9c0bf5f538ba7117cd
#
_entry.id   602902712b35ff9c0bf5f538ba7117cd
#
_cell.length_a   1.000
_cell.length_b   1.000
_cell.length_c   1.000
_cell.angle_alpha   90.00
_cell.angle_beta   90.00
_cell.angle_gamma   90.00
#
_symmetry.space_group_name_H-M   'P 1'
#
loop_
_entity.id
_entity.type
_entity.pdbx_description
1 polymer ?
#
loop_
_entity_poly.entity_id
_entity_poly.type
_entity_poly.pdbx_seq_one_letter_code
_entity_poly.pdbx_strand_id
1 'polypeptide(L)'
;MKMKMKIQYKSLVFFFLTAMMLTLFAPQELKFKYQFYRGKPWQYELLTAPYDFLIYKPQVILDAERDSLRSTIKPYFTMDETIGAKMQMAWRNDYDKNLKGRLSPVYDHYVVDFLRNIYRQGLISNEDSKALHADDVMEINLLQADRSSNREPLTRFYTLKEAYEMFVEEAPSGLDREVLRGLNLTNYLRVNLTESPEMHRQVVQEELQNLSVSTGMIQAGERIIGTGEIVDAYTYNVLQSFKKTY
;
A
#
# COMPACT_ATOMS: atom_id res chain seq x y z
N MET A 1 -71.91 -1.44 -18.92
CA MET A 1 -70.74 -0.68 -18.45
C MET A 1 -70.61 -0.54 -16.90
N LYS A 2 -71.71 -0.46 -16.16
CA LYS A 2 -71.70 -0.31 -14.68
C LYS A 2 -71.19 -1.54 -13.89
N MET A 3 -71.29 -2.75 -14.42
CA MET A 3 -70.91 -3.99 -13.69
C MET A 3 -69.40 -4.24 -13.69
N LYS A 4 -68.65 -3.91 -14.75
CA LYS A 4 -67.16 -4.00 -14.83
C LYS A 4 -66.50 -3.01 -13.85
N MET A 5 -67.08 -1.83 -13.67
CA MET A 5 -66.53 -0.80 -12.76
C MET A 5 -66.69 -1.19 -11.29
N LYS A 6 -67.72 -1.93 -10.87
CA LYS A 6 -67.92 -2.41 -9.52
C LYS A 6 -66.92 -3.52 -9.12
N ILE A 7 -66.50 -4.36 -10.10
CA ILE A 7 -65.53 -5.43 -9.86
C ILE A 7 -64.13 -4.81 -9.72
N GLN A 8 -63.75 -3.83 -10.50
CA GLN A 8 -62.47 -3.12 -10.35
C GLN A 8 -62.36 -2.37 -9.05
N TYR A 9 -63.45 -1.74 -8.58
CA TYR A 9 -63.42 -1.04 -7.29
C TYR A 9 -63.23 -2.01 -6.09
N LYS A 10 -63.90 -3.16 -6.11
CA LYS A 10 -63.73 -4.19 -5.07
C LYS A 10 -62.29 -4.76 -5.03
N SER A 11 -61.70 -4.99 -6.21
CA SER A 11 -60.31 -5.45 -6.31
C SER A 11 -59.33 -4.38 -5.82
N LEU A 12 -59.57 -3.13 -6.09
CA LEU A 12 -58.77 -1.99 -5.66
C LEU A 12 -58.85 -1.80 -4.14
N VAL A 13 -60.05 -1.91 -3.58
CA VAL A 13 -60.25 -1.86 -2.09
C VAL A 13 -59.56 -3.04 -1.41
N PHE A 14 -59.65 -4.26 -1.98
CA PHE A 14 -58.99 -5.42 -1.44
C PHE A 14 -57.46 -5.27 -1.49
N PHE A 15 -56.91 -4.74 -2.59
CA PHE A 15 -55.47 -4.45 -2.70
C PHE A 15 -54.98 -3.41 -1.66
N PHE A 16 -55.75 -2.34 -1.44
CA PHE A 16 -55.45 -1.34 -0.41
C PHE A 16 -55.53 -1.94 1.00
N LEU A 17 -56.50 -2.81 1.26
CA LEU A 17 -56.66 -3.46 2.55
C LEU A 17 -55.52 -4.46 2.84
N THR A 18 -55.09 -5.21 1.83
CA THR A 18 -53.91 -6.10 1.96
C THR A 18 -52.63 -5.32 2.09
N ALA A 19 -52.44 -4.23 1.34
CA ALA A 19 -51.27 -3.36 1.49
C ALA A 19 -51.22 -2.72 2.87
N MET A 20 -52.33 -2.24 3.39
CA MET A 20 -52.46 -1.67 4.75
C MET A 20 -52.18 -2.75 5.81
N MET A 21 -52.67 -3.98 5.64
CA MET A 21 -52.38 -5.09 6.52
C MET A 21 -50.87 -5.44 6.51
N LEU A 22 -50.24 -5.51 5.34
CA LEU A 22 -48.81 -5.75 5.20
C LEU A 22 -47.97 -4.65 5.90
N THR A 23 -48.36 -3.38 5.81
CA THR A 23 -47.64 -2.29 6.48
C THR A 23 -47.82 -2.34 8.00
N LEU A 24 -48.96 -2.81 8.51
CA LEU A 24 -49.21 -2.98 9.96
C LEU A 24 -48.41 -4.18 10.55
N PHE A 25 -48.16 -5.21 9.74
CA PHE A 25 -47.34 -6.37 10.13
C PHE A 25 -45.90 -6.26 9.67
N ALA A 26 -45.53 -5.19 8.95
CA ALA A 26 -44.13 -4.97 8.61
C ALA A 26 -43.32 -4.87 9.91
N PRO A 27 -42.22 -5.65 10.04
CA PRO A 27 -41.41 -5.55 11.25
C PRO A 27 -40.90 -4.11 11.37
N GLN A 28 -41.35 -3.46 12.45
CA GLN A 28 -40.80 -2.14 12.80
C GLN A 28 -39.33 -2.38 13.11
N GLU A 29 -38.44 -1.65 12.47
CA GLU A 29 -37.00 -1.67 12.77
C GLU A 29 -36.85 -1.61 14.29
N LEU A 30 -36.26 -2.65 14.86
CA LEU A 30 -35.97 -2.73 16.27
C LEU A 30 -34.98 -1.64 16.62
N LYS A 31 -35.48 -0.47 17.07
CA LYS A 31 -34.56 0.61 17.46
C LYS A 31 -33.83 0.20 18.72
N PHE A 32 -32.52 0.33 18.69
CA PHE A 32 -31.67 0.09 19.85
C PHE A 32 -32.15 0.96 21.04
N LYS A 33 -32.67 0.33 22.08
CA LYS A 33 -33.40 1.03 23.16
C LYS A 33 -32.52 1.50 24.30
N TYR A 34 -31.25 1.11 24.35
CA TYR A 34 -30.37 1.40 25.46
C TYR A 34 -29.58 2.70 25.23
N GLN A 35 -29.55 3.55 26.29
CA GLN A 35 -28.66 4.72 26.34
C GLN A 35 -27.54 4.43 27.33
N PHE A 36 -26.31 4.59 26.95
CA PHE A 36 -25.16 4.28 27.78
C PHE A 36 -24.01 5.26 27.52
N TYR A 37 -23.23 5.48 28.56
CA TYR A 37 -22.09 6.40 28.55
C TYR A 37 -20.90 5.74 29.25
N ARG A 38 -19.73 5.92 28.72
CA ARG A 38 -18.49 5.42 29.33
C ARG A 38 -18.29 6.02 30.72
N GLY A 39 -17.96 5.18 31.72
CA GLY A 39 -17.75 5.59 33.10
C GLY A 39 -19.03 5.81 33.92
N LYS A 40 -20.21 5.55 33.35
CA LYS A 40 -21.48 5.60 34.05
C LYS A 40 -22.01 4.19 34.35
N PRO A 41 -22.79 4.01 35.45
CA PRO A 41 -23.40 2.72 35.74
C PRO A 41 -24.48 2.37 34.72
N TRP A 42 -24.61 1.10 34.39
CA TRP A 42 -25.64 0.54 33.53
C TRP A 42 -26.98 0.57 34.27
N GLN A 43 -27.98 1.23 33.69
CA GLN A 43 -29.26 1.50 34.33
C GLN A 43 -30.37 0.50 34.01
N TYR A 44 -30.04 -0.48 33.14
CA TYR A 44 -31.02 -1.45 32.67
C TYR A 44 -30.76 -2.81 33.32
N GLU A 45 -31.64 -3.77 33.07
CA GLU A 45 -31.47 -5.16 33.48
C GLU A 45 -30.21 -5.80 32.86
N LEU A 46 -29.87 -7.01 33.31
CA LEU A 46 -28.79 -7.83 32.74
C LEU A 46 -28.94 -7.91 31.23
N LEU A 47 -27.91 -7.48 30.51
CA LEU A 47 -27.83 -7.58 29.05
C LEU A 47 -26.96 -8.77 28.65
N THR A 48 -27.58 -9.69 27.90
CA THR A 48 -26.91 -10.81 27.23
C THR A 48 -27.01 -10.63 25.72
N ALA A 49 -26.05 -11.17 24.99
CA ALA A 49 -26.06 -11.13 23.54
C ALA A 49 -27.21 -11.99 22.96
N PRO A 50 -28.13 -11.43 22.19
CA PRO A 50 -29.23 -12.20 21.59
C PRO A 50 -28.79 -13.04 20.39
N TYR A 51 -27.64 -12.72 19.77
CA TYR A 51 -27.00 -13.38 18.64
C TYR A 51 -25.50 -13.12 18.64
N ASP A 52 -24.75 -13.86 17.84
CA ASP A 52 -23.31 -13.64 17.66
C ASP A 52 -23.05 -12.31 16.94
N PHE A 53 -22.13 -11.49 17.45
CA PHE A 53 -21.73 -10.26 16.78
C PHE A 53 -20.25 -9.95 16.98
N LEU A 54 -19.67 -9.22 16.01
CA LEU A 54 -18.27 -8.80 16.08
C LEU A 54 -18.10 -7.56 16.97
N ILE A 55 -17.04 -7.55 17.76
CA ILE A 55 -16.59 -6.36 18.48
C ILE A 55 -15.73 -5.55 17.54
N TYR A 56 -16.28 -4.47 16.98
CA TYR A 56 -15.54 -3.60 16.06
C TYR A 56 -14.49 -2.78 16.79
N LYS A 57 -13.34 -2.61 16.15
CA LYS A 57 -12.32 -1.66 16.63
C LYS A 57 -12.87 -0.24 16.59
N PRO A 58 -12.56 0.61 17.60
CA PRO A 58 -12.82 2.04 17.52
C PRO A 58 -12.16 2.66 16.29
N GLN A 59 -12.83 3.63 15.65
CA GLN A 59 -12.34 4.25 14.41
C GLN A 59 -10.92 4.82 14.56
N VAL A 60 -10.62 5.45 15.71
CA VAL A 60 -9.30 6.02 16.00
C VAL A 60 -8.20 4.95 15.96
N ILE A 61 -8.48 3.73 16.47
CA ILE A 61 -7.52 2.61 16.42
C ILE A 61 -7.36 2.10 14.99
N LEU A 62 -8.45 1.96 14.26
CA LEU A 62 -8.40 1.53 12.85
C LEU A 62 -7.62 2.52 11.99
N ASP A 63 -7.81 3.82 12.18
CA ASP A 63 -7.10 4.84 11.42
C ASP A 63 -5.61 4.84 11.78
N ALA A 64 -5.26 4.71 13.06
CA ALA A 64 -3.87 4.59 13.50
C ALA A 64 -3.19 3.32 12.94
N GLU A 65 -3.88 2.17 12.92
CA GLU A 65 -3.36 0.94 12.32
C GLU A 65 -3.17 1.07 10.81
N ARG A 66 -4.11 1.74 10.11
CA ARG A 66 -3.99 2.01 8.66
C ARG A 66 -2.81 2.92 8.34
N ASP A 67 -2.63 3.97 9.11
CA ASP A 67 -1.51 4.91 8.91
C ASP A 67 -0.18 4.25 9.23
N SER A 68 -0.11 3.46 10.30
CA SER A 68 1.07 2.64 10.63
C SER A 68 1.40 1.67 9.50
N LEU A 69 0.40 0.99 8.95
CA LEU A 69 0.59 0.06 7.83
C LEU A 69 1.14 0.77 6.60
N ARG A 70 0.54 1.92 6.22
CA ARG A 70 1.03 2.72 5.07
C ARG A 70 2.48 3.16 5.24
N SER A 71 2.89 3.57 6.43
CA SER A 71 4.26 3.99 6.70
C SER A 71 5.27 2.83 6.77
N THR A 72 4.80 1.61 7.06
CA THR A 72 5.64 0.42 7.16
C THR A 72 6.00 -0.16 5.80
N ILE A 73 5.11 -0.05 4.82
CA ILE A 73 5.32 -0.59 3.47
C ILE A 73 6.29 0.32 2.73
N LYS A 74 7.47 -0.23 2.44
CA LYS A 74 8.51 0.49 1.69
C LYS A 74 8.13 0.63 0.21
N PRO A 75 8.60 1.69 -0.46
CA PRO A 75 8.30 1.91 -1.88
C PRO A 75 8.86 0.77 -2.75
N TYR A 76 8.17 0.50 -3.85
CA TYR A 76 8.54 -0.54 -4.81
C TYR A 76 9.26 0.05 -6.00
N PHE A 77 10.35 -0.59 -6.39
CA PHE A 77 11.17 -0.21 -7.54
C PHE A 77 11.35 -1.40 -8.49
N THR A 78 11.51 -1.10 -9.77
CA THR A 78 11.88 -2.06 -10.81
C THR A 78 13.23 -1.71 -11.39
N MET A 79 14.03 -2.72 -11.70
CA MET A 79 15.33 -2.55 -12.36
C MET A 79 15.27 -3.10 -13.78
N ASP A 80 15.54 -2.24 -14.79
CA ASP A 80 15.66 -2.65 -16.19
C ASP A 80 17.09 -3.05 -16.51
N GLU A 81 17.35 -4.35 -16.52
CA GLU A 81 18.65 -4.91 -16.84
C GLU A 81 19.06 -4.68 -18.31
N THR A 82 18.09 -4.44 -19.20
CA THR A 82 18.37 -4.23 -20.63
C THR A 82 19.10 -2.93 -20.92
N ILE A 83 18.92 -1.92 -20.05
CA ILE A 83 19.58 -0.61 -20.19
C ILE A 83 21.09 -0.77 -20.08
N GLY A 84 21.57 -1.53 -19.10
CA GLY A 84 23.01 -1.79 -18.93
C GLY A 84 23.64 -2.43 -20.16
N ALA A 85 22.99 -3.44 -20.72
CA ALA A 85 23.48 -4.10 -21.95
C ALA A 85 23.50 -3.13 -23.15
N LYS A 86 22.46 -2.30 -23.32
CA LYS A 86 22.38 -1.28 -24.38
C LYS A 86 23.50 -0.25 -24.25
N MET A 87 23.80 0.23 -23.07
CA MET A 87 24.85 1.23 -22.84
C MET A 87 26.26 0.66 -23.05
N GLN A 88 26.50 -0.59 -22.63
CA GLN A 88 27.76 -1.28 -22.93
C GLN A 88 27.96 -1.47 -24.44
N MET A 89 26.90 -1.83 -25.18
CA MET A 89 26.97 -1.94 -26.65
C MET A 89 27.23 -0.58 -27.30
N ALA A 90 26.54 0.49 -26.81
CA ALA A 90 26.75 1.85 -27.31
C ALA A 90 28.21 2.31 -27.12
N TRP A 91 28.79 2.06 -25.93
CA TRP A 91 30.19 2.33 -25.67
C TRP A 91 31.12 1.57 -26.63
N ARG A 92 30.95 0.25 -26.77
CA ARG A 92 31.78 -0.57 -27.67
C ARG A 92 31.72 -0.12 -29.11
N ASN A 93 30.53 0.23 -29.60
CA ASN A 93 30.36 0.76 -30.95
C ASN A 93 31.09 2.10 -31.13
N ASP A 94 31.05 2.97 -30.11
CA ASP A 94 31.76 4.23 -30.18
C ASP A 94 33.27 4.05 -30.05
N TYR A 95 33.72 3.18 -29.15
CA TYR A 95 35.14 2.80 -29.06
C TYR A 95 35.69 2.28 -30.39
N ASP A 96 35.02 1.31 -31.01
CA ASP A 96 35.47 0.70 -32.27
C ASP A 96 35.54 1.71 -33.44
N LYS A 97 34.59 2.66 -33.48
CA LYS A 97 34.52 3.65 -34.58
C LYS A 97 35.45 4.84 -34.38
N ASN A 98 35.56 5.36 -33.18
CA ASN A 98 36.14 6.67 -32.94
C ASN A 98 37.40 6.66 -32.08
N LEU A 99 37.60 5.67 -31.22
CA LEU A 99 38.66 5.65 -30.22
C LEU A 99 39.73 4.57 -30.45
N LYS A 100 39.40 3.52 -31.19
CA LYS A 100 40.31 2.41 -31.47
C LYS A 100 41.58 2.90 -32.20
N GLY A 101 42.74 2.55 -31.64
CA GLY A 101 44.04 3.02 -32.12
C GLY A 101 44.46 4.42 -31.60
N ARG A 102 43.55 5.16 -30.92
CA ARG A 102 43.87 6.43 -30.26
C ARG A 102 43.83 6.28 -28.73
N LEU A 103 42.97 5.41 -28.24
CA LEU A 103 42.82 5.12 -26.82
C LEU A 103 43.33 3.70 -26.55
N SER A 104 44.14 3.54 -25.48
CA SER A 104 44.67 2.23 -25.09
C SER A 104 43.50 1.27 -24.73
N PRO A 105 43.58 -0.02 -25.11
CA PRO A 105 42.55 -1.01 -24.76
C PRO A 105 42.28 -1.15 -23.25
N VAL A 106 43.19 -0.76 -22.39
CA VAL A 106 43.02 -0.79 -20.93
C VAL A 106 41.87 0.09 -20.50
N TYR A 107 41.70 1.27 -21.12
CA TYR A 107 40.57 2.16 -20.84
C TYR A 107 39.24 1.54 -21.30
N ASP A 108 39.20 0.89 -22.46
CA ASP A 108 38.00 0.20 -22.94
C ASP A 108 37.55 -0.88 -21.93
N HIS A 109 38.48 -1.73 -21.50
CA HIS A 109 38.19 -2.76 -20.49
C HIS A 109 37.65 -2.15 -19.19
N TYR A 110 38.29 -1.09 -18.71
CA TYR A 110 37.86 -0.41 -17.51
C TYR A 110 36.42 0.16 -17.63
N VAL A 111 36.11 0.84 -18.73
CA VAL A 111 34.77 1.38 -18.97
C VAL A 111 33.73 0.27 -19.06
N VAL A 112 34.00 -0.80 -19.78
CA VAL A 112 33.06 -1.93 -19.92
C VAL A 112 32.81 -2.61 -18.58
N ASP A 113 33.86 -2.85 -17.80
CA ASP A 113 33.74 -3.47 -16.48
C ASP A 113 33.03 -2.54 -15.50
N PHE A 114 33.32 -1.25 -15.51
CA PHE A 114 32.64 -0.26 -14.72
C PHE A 114 31.13 -0.21 -15.06
N LEU A 115 30.76 -0.07 -16.32
CA LEU A 115 29.37 -0.06 -16.78
C LEU A 115 28.64 -1.35 -16.36
N ARG A 116 29.28 -2.51 -16.50
CA ARG A 116 28.69 -3.78 -16.06
C ARG A 116 28.37 -3.78 -14.56
N ASN A 117 29.31 -3.32 -13.74
CA ASN A 117 29.17 -3.34 -12.29
C ASN A 117 28.15 -2.31 -11.81
N ILE A 118 28.20 -1.08 -12.31
CA ILE A 118 27.29 -0.01 -11.87
C ILE A 118 25.82 -0.30 -12.23
N TYR A 119 25.57 -0.87 -13.43
CA TYR A 119 24.23 -1.26 -13.84
C TYR A 119 23.69 -2.48 -13.09
N ARG A 120 24.55 -3.35 -12.57
CA ARG A 120 24.16 -4.44 -11.68
C ARG A 120 23.77 -3.94 -10.29
N GLN A 121 24.41 -2.90 -9.82
CA GLN A 121 24.04 -2.25 -8.55
C GLN A 121 22.73 -1.49 -8.71
N GLY A 122 22.56 -0.72 -9.76
CA GLY A 122 21.39 0.06 -10.10
C GLY A 122 21.64 1.57 -10.04
N LEU A 123 21.16 2.27 -11.06
CA LEU A 123 21.24 3.72 -11.19
C LEU A 123 19.84 4.34 -10.98
N ILE A 124 19.72 5.14 -9.94
CA ILE A 124 18.49 5.86 -9.56
C ILE A 124 18.55 7.32 -10.04
N SER A 125 17.39 7.94 -10.23
CA SER A 125 17.33 9.38 -10.52
C SER A 125 17.72 10.23 -9.30
N ASN A 126 18.24 11.45 -9.55
CA ASN A 126 18.54 12.38 -8.47
C ASN A 126 17.30 12.82 -7.71
N GLU A 127 16.15 12.89 -8.43
CA GLU A 127 14.86 13.26 -7.88
C GLU A 127 14.35 12.21 -6.92
N ASP A 128 14.31 10.94 -7.35
CA ASP A 128 13.85 9.82 -6.53
C ASP A 128 14.77 9.61 -5.32
N SER A 129 16.09 9.67 -5.52
CA SER A 129 17.06 9.56 -4.42
C SER A 129 16.85 10.64 -3.35
N LYS A 130 16.64 11.90 -3.76
CA LYS A 130 16.36 13.00 -2.83
C LYS A 130 15.02 12.82 -2.11
N ALA A 131 13.98 12.40 -2.81
CA ALA A 131 12.67 12.15 -2.22
C ALA A 131 12.75 11.04 -1.15
N LEU A 132 13.41 9.92 -1.46
CA LEU A 132 13.60 8.83 -0.51
C LEU A 132 14.37 9.26 0.74
N HIS A 133 15.42 10.06 0.58
CA HIS A 133 16.17 10.59 1.73
C HIS A 133 15.36 11.62 2.55
N ALA A 134 14.54 12.44 1.89
CA ALA A 134 13.68 13.41 2.58
C ALA A 134 12.60 12.72 3.43
N ASP A 135 12.12 11.55 2.98
CA ASP A 135 11.14 10.71 3.67
C ASP A 135 11.78 9.70 4.63
N ASP A 136 13.08 9.81 4.90
CA ASP A 136 13.87 8.91 5.77
C ASP A 136 13.75 7.42 5.38
N VAL A 137 13.65 7.16 4.08
CA VAL A 137 13.56 5.80 3.52
C VAL A 137 14.97 5.25 3.35
N MET A 138 15.31 4.25 4.15
CA MET A 138 16.63 3.59 4.10
C MET A 138 16.65 2.33 3.24
N GLU A 139 15.48 1.77 2.94
CA GLU A 139 15.32 0.52 2.20
C GLU A 139 14.17 0.63 1.20
N ILE A 140 14.29 -0.07 0.09
CA ILE A 140 13.25 -0.20 -0.93
C ILE A 140 12.92 -1.66 -1.19
N ASN A 141 11.76 -1.92 -1.77
CA ASN A 141 11.38 -3.23 -2.28
C ASN A 141 11.73 -3.31 -3.78
N LEU A 142 12.74 -4.10 -4.12
CA LEU A 142 13.13 -4.34 -5.52
C LEU A 142 12.32 -5.50 -6.09
N LEU A 143 11.49 -5.21 -7.10
CA LEU A 143 10.70 -6.21 -7.82
C LEU A 143 11.58 -7.08 -8.70
N GLN A 144 11.37 -8.39 -8.60
CA GLN A 144 12.00 -9.40 -9.45
C GLN A 144 11.12 -9.76 -10.65
N ALA A 145 11.71 -10.41 -11.64
CA ALA A 145 10.98 -10.85 -12.84
C ALA A 145 9.84 -11.84 -12.55
N ASP A 146 9.95 -12.62 -11.48
CA ASP A 146 8.93 -13.56 -11.00
C ASP A 146 7.82 -12.91 -10.15
N ARG A 147 7.81 -11.57 -10.04
CA ARG A 147 6.92 -10.75 -9.21
C ARG A 147 7.15 -10.89 -7.69
N SER A 148 8.17 -11.59 -7.27
CA SER A 148 8.63 -11.47 -5.88
C SER A 148 9.33 -10.13 -5.66
N SER A 149 9.52 -9.74 -4.41
CA SER A 149 10.29 -8.54 -4.07
C SER A 149 11.32 -8.86 -3.02
N ASN A 150 12.51 -8.30 -3.20
CA ASN A 150 13.56 -8.33 -2.20
C ASN A 150 13.70 -6.94 -1.58
N ARG A 151 13.90 -6.90 -0.26
CA ARG A 151 14.21 -5.66 0.43
C ARG A 151 15.70 -5.36 0.26
N GLU A 152 16.01 -4.19 -0.27
CA GLU A 152 17.37 -3.76 -0.59
C GLU A 152 17.67 -2.41 0.08
N PRO A 153 18.86 -2.23 0.66
CA PRO A 153 19.25 -0.96 1.26
C PRO A 153 19.47 0.09 0.16
N LEU A 154 19.06 1.33 0.42
CA LEU A 154 19.20 2.43 -0.52
C LEU A 154 20.67 2.72 -0.87
N THR A 155 21.60 2.42 0.05
CA THR A 155 23.06 2.56 -0.14
C THR A 155 23.65 1.67 -1.21
N ARG A 156 22.89 0.68 -1.71
CA ARG A 156 23.30 -0.18 -2.84
C ARG A 156 23.29 0.58 -4.17
N PHE A 157 22.40 1.57 -4.29
CA PHE A 157 22.11 2.25 -5.54
C PHE A 157 22.83 3.58 -5.64
N TYR A 158 23.17 3.98 -6.85
CA TYR A 158 23.91 5.20 -7.10
C TYR A 158 23.10 6.15 -7.98
N THR A 159 23.26 7.43 -7.76
CA THR A 159 22.80 8.46 -8.71
C THR A 159 23.77 8.52 -9.90
N LEU A 160 23.32 9.12 -11.01
CA LEU A 160 24.19 9.32 -12.18
C LEU A 160 25.44 10.14 -11.84
N LYS A 161 25.33 11.09 -10.91
CA LYS A 161 26.43 11.91 -10.43
C LYS A 161 27.45 11.09 -9.64
N GLU A 162 27.01 10.33 -8.65
CA GLU A 162 27.85 9.47 -7.82
C GLU A 162 28.57 8.41 -8.69
N ALA A 163 27.85 7.81 -9.64
CA ALA A 163 28.44 6.87 -10.58
C ALA A 163 29.56 7.48 -11.42
N TYR A 164 29.38 8.75 -11.90
CA TYR A 164 30.43 9.44 -12.62
C TYR A 164 31.62 9.79 -11.73
N GLU A 165 31.38 10.27 -10.51
CA GLU A 165 32.44 10.59 -9.54
C GLU A 165 33.24 9.32 -9.20
N MET A 166 32.58 8.21 -8.91
CA MET A 166 33.21 6.91 -8.64
C MET A 166 34.04 6.42 -9.84
N PHE A 167 33.56 6.58 -11.07
CA PHE A 167 34.29 6.21 -12.28
C PHE A 167 35.66 6.90 -12.39
N VAL A 168 35.72 8.19 -12.03
CA VAL A 168 36.96 8.97 -12.14
C VAL A 168 37.85 8.79 -10.91
N GLU A 169 37.29 8.74 -9.71
CA GLU A 169 38.05 8.77 -8.46
C GLU A 169 38.58 7.39 -8.06
N GLU A 170 37.81 6.34 -8.30
CA GLU A 170 38.18 4.95 -7.97
C GLU A 170 38.93 4.24 -9.09
N ALA A 171 39.31 4.97 -10.14
CA ALA A 171 40.06 4.41 -11.21
C ALA A 171 41.45 3.86 -10.75
N PRO A 172 41.86 2.69 -11.25
CA PRO A 172 43.18 2.13 -10.96
C PRO A 172 44.29 3.14 -11.21
N SER A 173 45.36 3.10 -10.42
CA SER A 173 46.49 4.05 -10.47
C SER A 173 47.24 4.08 -11.79
N GLY A 174 47.00 3.09 -12.66
CA GLY A 174 47.56 3.05 -14.03
C GLY A 174 46.75 3.80 -15.09
N LEU A 175 45.62 4.38 -14.75
CA LEU A 175 44.76 5.15 -15.67
C LEU A 175 44.85 6.64 -15.36
N ASP A 176 45.03 7.43 -16.43
CA ASP A 176 45.02 8.89 -16.31
C ASP A 176 43.58 9.43 -16.16
N ARG A 177 43.33 10.12 -15.06
CA ARG A 177 42.01 10.67 -14.73
C ARG A 177 41.56 11.75 -15.72
N GLU A 178 42.47 12.51 -16.31
CA GLU A 178 42.13 13.49 -17.33
C GLU A 178 41.63 12.82 -18.62
N VAL A 179 42.23 11.73 -18.99
CA VAL A 179 41.76 10.89 -20.12
C VAL A 179 40.36 10.34 -19.81
N LEU A 180 40.13 9.82 -18.60
CA LEU A 180 38.81 9.31 -18.17
C LEU A 180 37.74 10.39 -18.22
N ARG A 181 38.01 11.62 -17.75
CA ARG A 181 37.09 12.76 -17.85
C ARG A 181 36.76 13.09 -19.31
N GLY A 182 37.73 12.95 -20.22
CA GLY A 182 37.55 13.19 -21.65
C GLY A 182 36.66 12.14 -22.36
N LEU A 183 36.41 10.97 -21.75
CA LEU A 183 35.60 9.91 -22.38
C LEU A 183 34.08 10.18 -22.35
N ASN A 184 33.64 11.27 -21.73
CA ASN A 184 32.21 11.66 -21.65
C ASN A 184 31.29 10.50 -21.19
N LEU A 185 31.67 9.78 -20.14
CA LEU A 185 30.94 8.60 -19.63
C LEU A 185 29.45 8.89 -19.39
N THR A 186 29.09 10.14 -19.10
CA THR A 186 27.69 10.58 -18.90
C THR A 186 26.79 10.23 -20.09
N ASN A 187 27.32 10.07 -21.29
CA ASN A 187 26.56 9.64 -22.46
C ASN A 187 26.09 8.17 -22.35
N TYR A 188 26.73 7.39 -21.50
CA TYR A 188 26.47 5.96 -21.31
C TYR A 188 25.88 5.65 -19.93
N LEU A 189 25.58 6.67 -19.12
CA LEU A 189 24.88 6.53 -17.86
C LEU A 189 23.39 6.87 -18.05
N ARG A 190 22.52 5.94 -17.71
CA ARG A 190 21.05 6.09 -17.74
C ARG A 190 20.48 5.46 -16.50
N VAL A 191 19.42 6.06 -15.98
CA VAL A 191 18.64 5.47 -14.89
C VAL A 191 18.08 4.13 -15.36
N ASN A 192 18.29 3.07 -14.57
CA ASN A 192 17.72 1.75 -14.79
C ASN A 192 16.92 1.25 -13.59
N LEU A 193 16.89 2.01 -12.49
CA LEU A 193 16.07 1.78 -11.32
C LEU A 193 14.99 2.84 -11.28
N THR A 194 13.73 2.43 -11.40
CA THR A 194 12.56 3.34 -11.44
C THR A 194 11.50 2.91 -10.43
N GLU A 195 10.87 3.88 -9.79
CA GLU A 195 9.76 3.62 -8.87
C GLU A 195 8.56 2.99 -9.60
N SER A 196 7.88 2.08 -8.92
CA SER A 196 6.61 1.46 -9.36
C SER A 196 5.47 1.86 -8.42
N PRO A 197 4.90 3.07 -8.58
CA PRO A 197 3.85 3.56 -7.69
C PRO A 197 2.55 2.74 -7.80
N GLU A 198 2.28 2.10 -8.95
CA GLU A 198 1.15 1.20 -9.11
C GLU A 198 1.25 -0.01 -8.20
N MET A 199 2.41 -0.68 -8.19
CA MET A 199 2.66 -1.84 -7.34
C MET A 199 2.59 -1.46 -5.87
N HIS A 200 3.20 -0.32 -5.49
CA HIS A 200 3.13 0.17 -4.11
C HIS A 200 1.68 0.38 -3.68
N ARG A 201 0.86 1.08 -4.49
CA ARG A 201 -0.56 1.29 -4.20
C ARG A 201 -1.35 -0.01 -4.11
N GLN A 202 -1.09 -0.96 -5.01
CA GLN A 202 -1.77 -2.26 -5.02
C GLN A 202 -1.49 -3.03 -3.73
N VAL A 203 -0.23 -3.14 -3.32
CA VAL A 203 0.16 -3.84 -2.08
C VAL A 203 -0.42 -3.15 -0.85
N VAL A 204 -0.34 -1.83 -0.76
CA VAL A 204 -0.94 -1.07 0.34
C VAL A 204 -2.46 -1.33 0.41
N GLN A 205 -3.15 -1.34 -0.72
CA GLN A 205 -4.59 -1.58 -0.76
C GLN A 205 -4.94 -3.02 -0.35
N GLU A 206 -4.18 -4.00 -0.78
CA GLU A 206 -4.34 -5.41 -0.42
C GLU A 206 -4.16 -5.62 1.09
N GLU A 207 -3.09 -5.06 1.66
CA GLU A 207 -2.83 -5.14 3.10
C GLU A 207 -3.90 -4.41 3.93
N LEU A 208 -4.40 -3.27 3.44
CA LEU A 208 -5.51 -2.55 4.07
C LEU A 208 -6.82 -3.34 4.05
N GLN A 209 -7.08 -4.14 3.00
CA GLN A 209 -8.25 -5.02 2.93
C GLN A 209 -8.14 -6.20 3.89
N ASN A 210 -6.92 -6.70 4.12
CA ASN A 210 -6.64 -7.79 5.04
C ASN A 210 -6.64 -7.34 6.52
N LEU A 211 -6.67 -6.02 6.77
CA LEU A 211 -6.68 -5.49 8.13
C LEU A 211 -7.98 -5.87 8.85
N SER A 212 -7.86 -6.58 9.96
CA SER A 212 -9.03 -6.95 10.77
C SER A 212 -9.73 -5.71 11.33
N VAL A 213 -11.01 -5.57 11.04
CA VAL A 213 -11.86 -4.47 11.56
C VAL A 213 -12.44 -4.78 12.95
N SER A 214 -12.23 -6.01 13.47
CA SER A 214 -12.73 -6.45 14.77
C SER A 214 -11.61 -6.91 15.68
N THR A 215 -11.85 -6.82 17.00
CA THR A 215 -10.96 -7.33 18.06
C THR A 215 -11.39 -8.68 18.59
N GLY A 216 -12.63 -9.11 18.30
CA GLY A 216 -13.19 -10.35 18.77
C GLY A 216 -14.67 -10.48 18.41
N MET A 217 -15.33 -11.45 19.02
CA MET A 217 -16.74 -11.76 18.81
C MET A 217 -17.39 -12.06 20.15
N ILE A 218 -18.62 -11.63 20.37
CA ILE A 218 -19.49 -12.02 21.47
C ILE A 218 -20.44 -13.08 20.94
N GLN A 219 -20.57 -14.18 21.68
CA GLN A 219 -21.49 -15.30 21.31
C GLN A 219 -22.89 -15.07 21.88
N ALA A 220 -23.89 -15.64 21.21
CA ALA A 220 -25.25 -15.64 21.67
C ALA A 220 -25.37 -16.24 23.12
N GLY A 221 -26.08 -15.54 23.98
CA GLY A 221 -26.20 -15.91 25.39
C GLY A 221 -25.06 -15.42 26.29
N GLU A 222 -23.96 -14.90 25.73
CA GLU A 222 -22.87 -14.35 26.52
C GLU A 222 -23.31 -13.07 27.25
N ARG A 223 -22.87 -12.93 28.51
CA ARG A 223 -23.17 -11.78 29.33
C ARG A 223 -22.34 -10.55 28.88
N ILE A 224 -23.01 -9.46 28.60
CA ILE A 224 -22.35 -8.18 28.23
C ILE A 224 -22.16 -7.30 29.45
N ILE A 225 -23.23 -7.00 30.20
CA ILE A 225 -23.18 -6.13 31.37
C ILE A 225 -24.39 -6.37 32.29
N GLY A 226 -24.19 -6.27 33.62
CA GLY A 226 -25.24 -6.35 34.63
C GLY A 226 -25.70 -5.01 35.18
N THR A 227 -26.86 -4.98 35.82
CA THR A 227 -27.43 -3.79 36.44
C THR A 227 -26.48 -3.16 37.46
N GLY A 228 -26.24 -1.86 37.35
CA GLY A 228 -25.37 -1.09 38.26
C GLY A 228 -23.88 -1.21 37.97
N GLU A 229 -23.46 -2.08 37.07
CA GLU A 229 -22.03 -2.19 36.67
C GLU A 229 -21.61 -0.95 35.89
N ILE A 230 -20.36 -0.53 36.09
CA ILE A 230 -19.82 0.62 35.38
C ILE A 230 -19.47 0.21 33.95
N VAL A 231 -19.95 0.97 32.97
CA VAL A 231 -19.60 0.81 31.56
C VAL A 231 -18.13 1.23 31.36
N ASP A 232 -17.21 0.29 31.44
CA ASP A 232 -15.79 0.54 31.18
C ASP A 232 -15.50 0.71 29.67
N ALA A 233 -14.25 0.87 29.28
CA ALA A 233 -13.88 1.11 27.88
C ALA A 233 -14.18 -0.11 26.99
N TYR A 234 -13.96 -1.33 27.49
CA TYR A 234 -14.24 -2.54 26.75
C TYR A 234 -15.74 -2.74 26.55
N THR A 235 -16.50 -2.70 27.64
CA THR A 235 -17.96 -2.84 27.63
C THR A 235 -18.62 -1.78 26.76
N TYR A 236 -18.12 -0.53 26.83
CA TYR A 236 -18.59 0.55 25.95
C TYR A 236 -18.41 0.19 24.47
N ASN A 237 -17.25 -0.36 24.10
CA ASN A 237 -16.96 -0.77 22.72
C ASN A 237 -17.85 -1.94 22.28
N VAL A 238 -18.08 -2.91 23.17
CA VAL A 238 -19.00 -4.03 22.93
C VAL A 238 -20.43 -3.51 22.69
N LEU A 239 -20.92 -2.60 23.54
CA LEU A 239 -22.25 -2.00 23.41
C LEU A 239 -22.39 -1.16 22.12
N GLN A 240 -21.34 -0.43 21.73
CA GLN A 240 -21.31 0.31 20.45
C GLN A 240 -21.36 -0.65 19.25
N SER A 241 -20.63 -1.76 19.34
CA SER A 241 -20.62 -2.80 18.30
C SER A 241 -21.98 -3.48 18.20
N PHE A 242 -22.59 -3.80 19.34
CA PHE A 242 -23.95 -4.35 19.39
C PHE A 242 -24.97 -3.36 18.80
N LYS A 243 -24.89 -2.07 19.14
CA LYS A 243 -25.74 -1.04 18.55
C LYS A 243 -25.60 -0.92 17.03
N LYS A 244 -24.42 -1.16 16.49
CA LYS A 244 -24.15 -1.08 15.06
C LYS A 244 -24.73 -2.26 14.28
N THR A 245 -24.88 -3.42 14.91
CA THR A 245 -25.40 -4.65 14.31
C THR A 245 -26.91 -4.80 14.51
N TYR A 246 -27.53 -3.93 15.31
CA TYR A 246 -28.96 -3.91 15.65
C TYR A 246 -29.76 -3.14 14.60
#